data_01e3353d7f644152b70cbd740fb9c87d
#
_entry.id   01e3353d7f644152b70cbd740fb9c87d
#
_cell.length_a   1.000
_cell.length_b   1.000
_cell.length_c   1.000
_cell.angle_alpha   90.00
_cell.angle_beta   90.00
_cell.angle_gamma   90.00
#
_symmetry.space_group_name_H-M   'P 1'
#
loop_
_entity.id
_entity.type
_entity.pdbx_description
1 polymer ?
#
loop_
_entity_poly.entity_id
_entity_poly.type
_entity_poly.pdbx_seq_one_letter_code
_entity_poly.pdbx_strand_id
1 'polypeptide(L)'
;MITPLRAPPQIPKLAKLTELGYVPCKMKLRASLATILFLTFLPTGENPAHAGEAPILDNDFPGGNIHPLNLDTESRILRFRTDKHKNRGWDCWWYFKMDGLLPGDTWEFQLEGSGFTTPQRAAYSTDNQTWHQTTKGIRMGKAMVYQLEAKSRTMWFAWGPPFQLSHAQKLVGKVALAGVGAEAYTLCKSKDGHKVPALRWEPEGGKCQPAIWIQARQHAWEAGSSWVCKGLVDWLASEDPEAHRLRTNASITIVPIMDVDNVERGAGGKNQIPHDHNRDWGDSPIHPEVAAAQKGIRQLDENHTFALFLDLHNPGPGDKKPFFFGSPADHFTPERRANQNRFLERCQNHLSVEPLGFNPGIRITGASYHPLWRRISKNWVARNTAPGSVNLTLETSWDTPHSHQGAYQSYGRALGQAITGSFLKK
;
A
#
# COMPACT_ATOMS: atom_id res chain seq x y z
N MET A 1 -30.38 -13.85 -44.87
CA MET A 1 -29.69 -15.14 -44.70
C MET A 1 -28.86 -15.06 -43.46
N ILE A 2 -29.34 -15.72 -42.41
CA ILE A 2 -28.73 -15.70 -41.07
C ILE A 2 -28.00 -17.02 -40.88
N THR A 3 -26.68 -16.96 -40.72
CA THR A 3 -25.84 -18.14 -40.50
C THR A 3 -25.77 -18.44 -38.98
N PRO A 4 -25.95 -19.69 -38.52
CA PRO A 4 -25.96 -20.00 -37.10
C PRO A 4 -24.56 -20.15 -36.51
N LEU A 5 -24.44 -19.74 -35.24
CA LEU A 5 -23.26 -19.82 -34.38
C LEU A 5 -22.86 -21.29 -34.09
N ARG A 6 -21.57 -21.59 -34.18
CA ARG A 6 -20.98 -22.88 -33.81
C ARG A 6 -20.88 -23.02 -32.30
N ALA A 7 -21.24 -24.22 -31.79
CA ALA A 7 -21.10 -24.63 -30.42
C ALA A 7 -19.62 -24.86 -30.00
N PRO A 8 -19.27 -24.67 -28.69
CA PRO A 8 -17.91 -24.91 -28.22
C PRO A 8 -17.56 -26.40 -28.09
N PRO A 9 -16.28 -26.76 -28.11
CA PRO A 9 -15.82 -28.16 -28.07
C PRO A 9 -15.94 -28.73 -26.66
N GLN A 10 -16.31 -30.03 -26.60
CA GLN A 10 -16.46 -30.82 -25.39
C GLN A 10 -15.09 -31.26 -24.82
N ILE A 11 -14.98 -31.24 -23.48
CA ILE A 11 -13.82 -31.73 -22.72
C ILE A 11 -13.89 -33.24 -22.57
N PRO A 12 -12.79 -34.00 -22.82
CA PRO A 12 -12.80 -35.45 -22.62
C PRO A 12 -12.79 -35.85 -21.12
N LYS A 13 -13.58 -36.89 -20.80
CA LYS A 13 -13.67 -37.50 -19.47
C LYS A 13 -12.38 -38.23 -19.11
N LEU A 14 -11.84 -37.96 -17.92
CA LEU A 14 -10.74 -38.73 -17.33
C LEU A 14 -11.19 -40.16 -16.96
N ALA A 15 -10.37 -41.11 -17.36
CA ALA A 15 -10.50 -42.53 -17.02
C ALA A 15 -10.11 -42.81 -15.55
N LYS A 16 -10.82 -43.75 -14.93
CA LYS A 16 -10.57 -44.33 -13.60
C LYS A 16 -9.24 -45.08 -13.62
N LEU A 17 -8.38 -44.80 -12.62
CA LEU A 17 -7.29 -45.70 -12.21
C LEU A 17 -7.70 -46.41 -10.92
N THR A 18 -7.70 -47.70 -11.01
CA THR A 18 -7.98 -48.69 -9.96
C THR A 18 -6.77 -48.90 -9.06
N GLU A 19 -7.07 -49.04 -7.79
CA GLU A 19 -6.48 -49.85 -6.72
C GLU A 19 -4.99 -50.26 -6.79
N LEU A 20 -4.22 -49.83 -5.82
CA LEU A 20 -3.03 -50.54 -5.33
C LEU A 20 -3.05 -50.67 -3.81
N GLY A 21 -2.84 -51.91 -3.39
CA GLY A 21 -3.14 -52.49 -2.10
C GLY A 21 -2.36 -51.95 -0.90
N TYR A 22 -3.03 -51.97 0.21
CA TYR A 22 -2.55 -51.68 1.55
C TYR A 22 -1.92 -52.91 2.18
N VAL A 23 -0.64 -52.86 2.57
CA VAL A 23 0.05 -53.89 3.35
C VAL A 23 0.23 -53.37 4.79
N PRO A 24 -0.32 -54.04 5.80
CA PRO A 24 -0.12 -53.60 7.19
C PRO A 24 1.17 -54.13 7.76
N CYS A 25 2.06 -53.24 8.15
CA CYS A 25 3.27 -53.55 8.94
C CYS A 25 2.90 -53.74 10.42
N LYS A 26 3.02 -54.96 10.92
CA LYS A 26 2.86 -55.29 12.35
C LYS A 26 4.14 -54.95 13.11
N MET A 27 4.11 -53.89 13.91
CA MET A 27 5.15 -53.60 14.90
C MET A 27 4.77 -54.22 16.25
N LYS A 28 5.67 -55.06 16.72
CA LYS A 28 5.55 -55.72 18.06
C LYS A 28 5.96 -54.70 19.14
N LEU A 29 5.03 -54.37 20.03
CA LEU A 29 5.30 -53.63 21.28
C LEU A 29 6.03 -54.59 22.26
N ARG A 30 7.25 -54.22 22.67
CA ARG A 30 7.89 -54.79 23.88
C ARG A 30 7.57 -53.86 25.06
N ALA A 31 6.83 -54.39 26.01
CA ALA A 31 6.58 -53.75 27.30
C ALA A 31 7.83 -53.84 28.17
N SER A 32 8.38 -52.68 28.53
CA SER A 32 9.36 -52.55 29.63
C SER A 32 8.65 -51.99 30.83
N LEU A 33 8.59 -52.77 31.91
CA LEU A 33 8.16 -52.29 33.23
C LEU A 33 9.18 -51.27 33.73
N ALA A 34 8.78 -50.03 33.86
CA ALA A 34 9.52 -49.01 34.62
C ALA A 34 8.76 -48.75 35.91
N THR A 35 9.42 -49.00 37.03
CA THR A 35 8.99 -48.77 38.40
C THR A 35 8.71 -47.26 38.59
N ILE A 36 7.46 -46.92 38.86
CA ILE A 36 7.06 -45.51 39.13
C ILE A 36 7.34 -45.26 40.61
N LEU A 37 8.37 -44.45 40.87
CA LEU A 37 8.65 -43.86 42.18
C LEU A 37 7.70 -42.63 42.33
N PHE A 38 6.72 -42.75 43.22
CA PHE A 38 5.88 -41.59 43.62
C PHE A 38 6.69 -40.66 44.48
N LEU A 39 7.23 -39.59 43.89
CA LEU A 39 7.70 -38.39 44.61
C LEU A 39 6.46 -37.49 44.82
N THR A 40 5.98 -37.44 46.05
CA THR A 40 5.00 -36.43 46.46
C THR A 40 5.62 -35.05 46.42
N PHE A 41 5.38 -34.32 45.31
CA PHE A 41 5.63 -32.88 45.26
C PHE A 41 4.57 -32.20 46.14
N LEU A 42 5.00 -31.62 47.24
CA LEU A 42 4.25 -30.54 47.92
C LEU A 42 4.09 -29.37 46.94
N PRO A 43 2.93 -28.76 46.82
CA PRO A 43 2.76 -27.58 46.01
C PRO A 43 3.58 -26.46 46.64
N THR A 44 4.73 -26.12 46.01
CA THR A 44 5.41 -24.87 46.28
C THR A 44 4.49 -23.76 45.78
N GLY A 45 4.22 -22.83 46.68
CA GLY A 45 3.26 -21.76 46.52
C GLY A 45 3.18 -21.19 45.12
N GLU A 46 1.98 -21.11 44.60
CA GLU A 46 1.63 -20.29 43.47
C GLU A 46 2.11 -18.88 43.79
N ASN A 47 3.10 -18.40 43.02
CA ASN A 47 3.36 -16.97 42.97
C ASN A 47 2.01 -16.28 42.68
N PRO A 48 1.59 -15.31 43.49
CA PRO A 48 0.38 -14.57 43.16
C PRO A 48 0.60 -14.00 41.77
N ALA A 49 -0.21 -14.47 40.79
CA ALA A 49 -0.27 -13.90 39.49
C ALA A 49 -0.32 -12.38 39.70
N HIS A 50 0.63 -11.64 39.17
CA HIS A 50 0.49 -10.20 39.04
C HIS A 50 -0.83 -9.98 38.31
N ALA A 51 -1.87 -9.63 39.05
CA ALA A 51 -3.09 -9.08 38.52
C ALA A 51 -2.71 -7.72 37.91
N GLY A 52 -2.11 -7.77 36.71
CA GLY A 52 -1.80 -6.59 35.95
C GLY A 52 -3.12 -5.90 35.61
N GLU A 53 -3.10 -4.59 35.62
CA GLU A 53 -4.22 -3.79 35.13
C GLU A 53 -4.63 -4.32 33.74
N ALA A 54 -5.94 -4.37 33.48
CA ALA A 54 -6.47 -4.83 32.19
C ALA A 54 -5.86 -4.00 31.06
N PRO A 55 -5.49 -4.60 29.92
CA PRO A 55 -4.93 -3.87 28.79
C PRO A 55 -5.85 -2.74 28.33
N ILE A 56 -5.27 -1.59 28.03
CA ILE A 56 -5.97 -0.40 27.57
C ILE A 56 -5.85 -0.31 26.05
N LEU A 57 -7.00 -0.18 25.38
CA LEU A 57 -7.08 0.14 23.96
C LEU A 57 -7.06 1.65 23.78
N ASP A 58 -6.22 2.12 22.86
CA ASP A 58 -6.11 3.54 22.54
C ASP A 58 -6.05 3.71 21.01
N ASN A 59 -6.85 4.60 20.48
CA ASN A 59 -6.85 5.04 19.07
C ASN A 59 -6.99 6.57 18.95
N ASP A 60 -6.82 7.30 20.07
CA ASP A 60 -6.85 8.77 20.09
C ASP A 60 -5.48 9.35 19.71
N PHE A 61 -5.08 9.06 18.47
CA PHE A 61 -3.87 9.59 17.85
C PHE A 61 -4.05 9.65 16.32
N PRO A 62 -3.21 10.42 15.60
CA PRO A 62 -3.33 10.56 14.15
C PRO A 62 -3.41 9.23 13.41
N GLY A 63 -4.48 9.05 12.63
CA GLY A 63 -4.76 7.83 11.87
C GLY A 63 -5.31 6.66 12.67
N GLY A 64 -5.51 6.82 13.99
CA GLY A 64 -6.11 5.80 14.84
C GLY A 64 -7.56 5.49 14.44
N ASN A 65 -7.91 4.21 14.42
CA ASN A 65 -9.26 3.72 14.11
C ASN A 65 -9.44 2.30 14.63
N ILE A 66 -10.37 2.13 15.55
CA ILE A 66 -10.89 0.83 16.00
C ILE A 66 -12.30 1.01 16.57
N HIS A 67 -13.17 0.06 16.35
CA HIS A 67 -14.44 -0.09 17.05
C HIS A 67 -14.45 -1.43 17.80
N PRO A 68 -14.11 -1.43 19.11
CA PRO A 68 -14.12 -2.66 19.91
C PRO A 68 -15.54 -3.22 19.99
N LEU A 69 -15.69 -4.53 19.81
CA LEU A 69 -16.93 -5.28 20.01
C LEU A 69 -16.89 -6.02 21.35
N ASN A 70 -15.74 -6.57 21.70
CA ASN A 70 -15.48 -7.24 22.97
C ASN A 70 -13.98 -7.29 23.24
N LEU A 71 -13.58 -7.03 24.48
CA LEU A 71 -12.24 -7.25 25.01
C LEU A 71 -12.35 -8.23 26.18
N ASP A 72 -11.98 -9.48 25.94
CA ASP A 72 -11.89 -10.51 26.96
C ASP A 72 -10.43 -10.66 27.38
N THR A 73 -10.11 -10.14 28.54
CA THR A 73 -8.75 -10.13 29.06
C THR A 73 -8.34 -11.46 29.68
N GLU A 74 -9.28 -12.28 30.14
CA GLU A 74 -9.03 -13.61 30.68
C GLU A 74 -8.65 -14.58 29.56
N SER A 75 -9.46 -14.62 28.51
CA SER A 75 -9.19 -15.44 27.31
C SER A 75 -8.19 -14.79 26.34
N ARG A 76 -7.80 -13.54 26.56
CA ARG A 76 -6.95 -12.73 25.69
C ARG A 76 -7.48 -12.63 24.26
N ILE A 77 -8.76 -12.29 24.13
CA ILE A 77 -9.45 -12.16 22.85
C ILE A 77 -9.95 -10.73 22.67
N LEU A 78 -9.52 -10.07 21.60
CA LEU A 78 -10.08 -8.80 21.16
C LEU A 78 -10.91 -9.01 19.89
N ARG A 79 -12.24 -8.80 19.99
CA ARG A 79 -13.13 -8.73 18.82
C ARG A 79 -13.37 -7.28 18.46
N PHE A 80 -13.20 -6.95 17.19
CA PHE A 80 -13.34 -5.57 16.73
C PHE A 80 -13.71 -5.48 15.25
N ARG A 81 -14.09 -4.30 14.85
CA ARG A 81 -14.26 -3.86 13.46
C ARG A 81 -13.65 -2.46 13.29
N THR A 82 -13.67 -1.95 12.07
CA THR A 82 -13.35 -0.53 11.83
C THR A 82 -14.46 0.36 12.36
N ASP A 83 -14.09 1.54 12.87
CA ASP A 83 -15.06 2.60 13.10
C ASP A 83 -15.42 3.29 11.78
N LYS A 84 -16.68 3.73 11.69
CA LYS A 84 -17.25 4.31 10.47
C LYS A 84 -17.12 5.82 10.48
N HIS A 85 -16.41 6.36 9.51
CA HIS A 85 -16.35 7.80 9.29
C HIS A 85 -17.37 8.22 8.23
N LYS A 86 -18.51 8.76 8.64
CA LYS A 86 -19.62 9.15 7.74
C LYS A 86 -19.10 10.02 6.58
N ASN A 87 -19.42 9.61 5.36
CA ASN A 87 -19.04 10.29 4.11
C ASN A 87 -17.53 10.34 3.80
N ARG A 88 -16.68 9.62 4.56
CA ARG A 88 -15.23 9.61 4.41
C ARG A 88 -14.69 8.38 3.66
N GLY A 89 -15.55 7.68 2.94
CA GLY A 89 -15.17 6.55 2.11
C GLY A 89 -15.31 5.20 2.78
N TRP A 90 -14.56 4.22 2.28
CA TRP A 90 -14.68 2.84 2.73
C TRP A 90 -14.23 2.64 4.18
N ASP A 91 -14.97 1.82 4.93
CA ASP A 91 -14.63 1.42 6.30
C ASP A 91 -13.65 0.23 6.27
N CYS A 92 -12.41 0.47 5.81
CA CYS A 92 -11.43 -0.59 5.63
C CYS A 92 -10.13 -0.38 6.42
N TRP A 93 -9.81 0.83 6.83
CA TRP A 93 -8.63 1.13 7.62
C TRP A 93 -8.88 0.92 9.11
N TRP A 94 -7.88 0.35 9.83
CA TRP A 94 -7.84 0.26 11.28
C TRP A 94 -6.39 0.34 11.76
N TYR A 95 -6.22 0.98 12.93
CA TYR A 95 -4.94 1.22 13.56
C TYR A 95 -5.17 1.61 15.01
N PHE A 96 -4.56 0.88 15.96
CA PHE A 96 -4.73 1.13 17.39
C PHE A 96 -3.51 0.68 18.17
N LYS A 97 -3.44 1.11 19.42
CA LYS A 97 -2.45 0.73 20.42
C LYS A 97 -3.12 -0.11 21.51
N MET A 98 -2.42 -1.10 22.02
CA MET A 98 -2.72 -1.78 23.26
C MET A 98 -1.58 -1.52 24.24
N ASP A 99 -1.91 -1.10 25.47
CA ASP A 99 -0.99 -0.89 26.58
C ASP A 99 -1.35 -1.81 27.74
N GLY A 100 -0.38 -2.23 28.56
CA GLY A 100 -0.61 -3.17 29.64
C GLY A 100 -0.53 -4.64 29.27
N LEU A 101 -0.06 -4.99 28.07
CA LEU A 101 0.18 -6.37 27.66
C LEU A 101 1.29 -7.02 28.52
N LEU A 102 1.19 -8.32 28.75
CA LEU A 102 2.27 -9.10 29.36
C LEU A 102 3.08 -9.78 28.24
N PRO A 103 4.39 -9.47 28.10
CA PRO A 103 5.24 -10.14 27.12
C PRO A 103 5.22 -11.66 27.30
N GLY A 104 5.07 -12.40 26.19
CA GLY A 104 4.91 -13.86 26.17
C GLY A 104 3.46 -14.33 26.08
N ASP A 105 2.46 -13.49 26.45
CA ASP A 105 1.06 -13.82 26.28
C ASP A 105 0.66 -13.84 24.81
N THR A 106 -0.10 -14.85 24.43
CA THR A 106 -0.67 -14.91 23.07
C THR A 106 -2.07 -14.32 23.07
N TRP A 107 -2.27 -13.30 22.24
CA TRP A 107 -3.55 -12.64 22.01
C TRP A 107 -4.16 -13.10 20.70
N GLU A 108 -5.49 -13.24 20.71
CA GLU A 108 -6.30 -13.49 19.53
C GLU A 108 -7.05 -12.22 19.13
N PHE A 109 -6.87 -11.78 17.87
CA PHE A 109 -7.52 -10.62 17.29
C PHE A 109 -8.54 -11.07 16.25
N GLN A 110 -9.83 -10.88 16.53
CA GLN A 110 -10.95 -11.25 15.67
C GLN A 110 -11.51 -10.00 14.97
N LEU A 111 -11.09 -9.77 13.74
CA LEU A 111 -11.49 -8.60 12.95
C LEU A 111 -12.66 -8.94 12.03
N GLU A 112 -13.80 -8.27 12.23
CA GLU A 112 -14.96 -8.38 11.35
C GLU A 112 -14.89 -7.32 10.24
N GLY A 113 -15.11 -7.74 8.97
CA GLY A 113 -15.12 -6.81 7.85
C GLY A 113 -15.07 -7.45 6.48
N SER A 114 -15.04 -6.61 5.45
CA SER A 114 -14.89 -7.00 4.05
C SER A 114 -13.48 -7.50 3.73
N GLY A 115 -13.27 -8.02 2.53
CA GLY A 115 -11.93 -8.41 2.06
C GLY A 115 -10.93 -7.24 2.02
N PHE A 116 -11.40 -6.00 1.86
CA PHE A 116 -10.56 -4.81 1.96
C PHE A 116 -10.17 -4.46 3.40
N THR A 117 -11.02 -4.80 4.36
CA THR A 117 -10.78 -4.55 5.79
C THR A 117 -9.86 -5.59 6.41
N THR A 118 -9.91 -6.84 5.91
CA THR A 118 -9.31 -8.01 6.55
C THR A 118 -8.12 -8.55 5.76
N PRO A 119 -6.92 -7.95 5.88
CA PRO A 119 -5.72 -8.47 5.23
C PRO A 119 -5.42 -9.90 5.70
N GLN A 120 -4.76 -10.71 4.88
CA GLN A 120 -4.31 -12.04 5.31
C GLN A 120 -3.24 -11.95 6.41
N ARG A 121 -2.49 -10.85 6.45
CA ARG A 121 -1.47 -10.57 7.47
C ARG A 121 -1.65 -9.13 7.93
N ALA A 122 -1.94 -8.96 9.20
CA ALA A 122 -1.97 -7.65 9.84
C ALA A 122 -0.55 -7.14 10.10
N ALA A 123 -0.41 -5.84 10.34
CA ALA A 123 0.83 -5.26 10.78
C ALA A 123 0.84 -5.04 12.29
N TYR A 124 2.00 -5.21 12.95
CA TYR A 124 2.21 -4.87 14.34
C TYR A 124 3.58 -4.22 14.56
N SER A 125 3.70 -3.47 15.65
CA SER A 125 4.93 -2.79 16.04
C SER A 125 5.04 -2.70 17.56
N THR A 126 6.29 -2.63 18.06
CA THR A 126 6.60 -2.36 19.48
C THR A 126 7.12 -0.94 19.72
N ASP A 127 7.41 -0.20 18.66
CA ASP A 127 8.02 1.16 18.71
C ASP A 127 7.26 2.18 17.85
N ASN A 128 6.17 1.76 17.20
CA ASN A 128 5.38 2.55 16.23
C ASN A 128 6.19 3.10 15.03
N GLN A 129 7.34 2.50 14.76
CA GLN A 129 8.22 2.90 13.66
C GLN A 129 8.60 1.71 12.77
N THR A 130 9.00 0.61 13.40
CA THR A 130 9.35 -0.64 12.73
C THR A 130 8.16 -1.58 12.75
N TRP A 131 7.68 -1.93 11.56
CA TRP A 131 6.46 -2.72 11.40
C TRP A 131 6.76 -4.11 10.88
N HIS A 132 6.15 -5.10 11.52
CA HIS A 132 6.23 -6.52 11.18
C HIS A 132 4.86 -7.02 10.74
N GLN A 133 4.83 -8.14 10.03
CA GLN A 133 3.58 -8.83 9.70
C GLN A 133 3.30 -9.94 10.70
N THR A 134 2.00 -10.14 11.01
CA THR A 134 1.55 -11.36 11.70
C THR A 134 1.78 -12.59 10.83
N THR A 135 1.66 -13.78 11.41
CA THR A 135 1.38 -14.99 10.63
C THR A 135 0.10 -14.81 9.83
N LYS A 136 -0.11 -15.68 8.83
CA LYS A 136 -1.35 -15.64 8.04
C LYS A 136 -2.56 -15.91 8.95
N GLY A 137 -3.52 -14.97 8.96
CA GLY A 137 -4.78 -15.12 9.69
C GLY A 137 -5.65 -16.23 9.11
N ILE A 138 -6.57 -16.71 9.92
CA ILE A 138 -7.54 -17.74 9.57
C ILE A 138 -8.92 -17.10 9.43
N ARG A 139 -9.61 -17.35 8.32
CA ARG A 139 -10.97 -16.88 8.10
C ARG A 139 -11.96 -17.75 8.89
N MET A 140 -12.69 -17.15 9.82
CA MET A 140 -13.75 -17.79 10.60
C MET A 140 -15.07 -17.04 10.39
N GLY A 141 -15.90 -17.53 9.47
CA GLY A 141 -17.11 -16.84 9.08
C GLY A 141 -16.82 -15.45 8.49
N LYS A 142 -17.34 -14.40 9.14
CA LYS A 142 -17.11 -13.00 8.74
C LYS A 142 -15.83 -12.40 9.31
N ALA A 143 -15.20 -13.05 10.29
CA ALA A 143 -14.00 -12.57 10.93
C ALA A 143 -12.73 -13.12 10.28
N MET A 144 -11.68 -12.32 10.27
CA MET A 144 -10.29 -12.74 10.11
C MET A 144 -9.66 -12.80 11.51
N VAL A 145 -9.09 -13.93 11.85
CA VAL A 145 -8.51 -14.21 13.17
C VAL A 145 -6.99 -14.24 13.05
N TYR A 146 -6.32 -13.39 13.82
CA TYR A 146 -4.87 -13.38 13.95
C TYR A 146 -4.48 -13.78 15.35
N GLN A 147 -3.40 -14.56 15.46
CA GLN A 147 -2.77 -14.87 16.75
C GLN A 147 -1.41 -14.21 16.79
N LEU A 148 -1.10 -13.52 17.89
CA LEU A 148 0.16 -12.85 18.08
C LEU A 148 0.59 -12.90 19.55
N GLU A 149 1.82 -13.34 19.77
CA GLU A 149 2.48 -13.25 21.07
C GLU A 149 2.89 -11.79 21.35
N ALA A 150 2.50 -11.26 22.51
CA ALA A 150 2.90 -9.94 22.96
C ALA A 150 4.43 -9.88 23.12
N LYS A 151 5.07 -8.97 22.40
CA LYS A 151 6.53 -8.78 22.40
C LYS A 151 6.96 -7.64 23.34
N SER A 152 6.01 -6.81 23.79
CA SER A 152 6.23 -5.66 24.65
C SER A 152 4.96 -5.35 25.43
N ARG A 153 5.09 -4.61 26.55
CA ARG A 153 3.96 -4.10 27.33
C ARG A 153 3.05 -3.20 26.50
N THR A 154 3.64 -2.44 25.57
CA THR A 154 2.93 -1.58 24.63
C THR A 154 3.17 -2.06 23.21
N MET A 155 2.09 -2.25 22.44
CA MET A 155 2.15 -2.64 21.04
C MET A 155 1.12 -1.90 20.22
N TRP A 156 1.45 -1.68 18.95
CA TRP A 156 0.55 -1.12 17.94
C TRP A 156 0.16 -2.18 16.94
N PHE A 157 -1.08 -2.11 16.47
CA PHE A 157 -1.67 -3.03 15.49
C PHE A 157 -2.33 -2.22 14.40
N ALA A 158 -2.16 -2.63 13.14
CA ALA A 158 -2.73 -1.92 12.00
C ALA A 158 -3.07 -2.84 10.84
N TRP A 159 -3.92 -2.36 9.95
CA TRP A 159 -4.27 -2.98 8.68
C TRP A 159 -3.03 -3.32 7.82
N GLY A 160 -2.08 -2.46 7.77
CA GLY A 160 -0.78 -2.55 7.12
C GLY A 160 0.15 -1.50 7.75
N PRO A 161 1.44 -1.46 7.42
CA PRO A 161 2.36 -0.51 8.04
C PRO A 161 1.88 0.93 7.81
N PRO A 162 1.48 1.68 8.86
CA PRO A 162 0.97 3.04 8.72
C PRO A 162 2.03 4.00 8.17
N PHE A 163 1.58 4.93 7.33
CA PHE A 163 2.38 6.06 6.89
C PHE A 163 1.55 7.34 7.09
N GLN A 164 1.84 8.06 8.16
CA GLN A 164 1.09 9.22 8.60
C GLN A 164 1.63 10.52 8.03
N LEU A 165 0.90 11.64 8.18
CA LEU A 165 1.37 12.97 7.77
C LEU A 165 2.72 13.31 8.40
N SER A 166 2.94 12.95 9.66
CA SER A 166 4.23 13.15 10.34
C SER A 166 5.39 12.42 9.66
N HIS A 167 5.16 11.23 9.06
CA HIS A 167 6.17 10.52 8.28
C HIS A 167 6.51 11.28 6.99
N ALA A 168 5.49 11.81 6.29
CA ALA A 168 5.71 12.60 5.09
C ALA A 168 6.47 13.91 5.40
N GLN A 169 6.11 14.60 6.49
CA GLN A 169 6.79 15.82 6.94
C GLN A 169 8.26 15.54 7.29
N LYS A 170 8.53 14.46 8.05
CA LYS A 170 9.91 14.04 8.36
C LYS A 170 10.70 13.67 7.10
N LEU A 171 10.08 12.97 6.15
CA LEU A 171 10.71 12.59 4.89
C LEU A 171 11.14 13.81 4.09
N VAL A 172 10.22 14.74 3.82
CA VAL A 172 10.53 15.93 3.02
C VAL A 172 11.54 16.85 3.72
N GLY A 173 11.41 17.04 5.04
CA GLY A 173 12.35 17.84 5.83
C GLY A 173 13.76 17.24 5.84
N LYS A 174 13.89 15.92 6.04
CA LYS A 174 15.19 15.22 5.98
C LYS A 174 15.88 15.40 4.62
N VAL A 175 15.12 15.22 3.54
CA VAL A 175 15.68 15.27 2.17
C VAL A 175 16.07 16.69 1.77
N ALA A 176 15.30 17.70 2.15
CA ALA A 176 15.67 19.10 1.92
C ALA A 176 16.98 19.50 2.62
N LEU A 177 17.28 18.89 3.77
CA LEU A 177 18.51 19.15 4.54
C LEU A 177 19.70 18.31 4.06
N ALA A 178 19.49 17.31 3.19
CA ALA A 178 20.56 16.41 2.75
C ALA A 178 21.52 17.01 1.72
N GLY A 179 21.32 18.25 1.26
CA GLY A 179 22.22 18.90 0.30
C GLY A 179 22.16 18.33 -1.12
N VAL A 180 21.10 17.61 -1.47
CA VAL A 180 20.94 16.93 -2.77
C VAL A 180 20.13 17.75 -3.79
N GLY A 181 20.03 19.06 -3.60
CA GLY A 181 19.29 19.98 -4.48
C GLY A 181 17.78 19.88 -4.37
N ALA A 182 17.24 19.23 -3.35
CA ALA A 182 15.82 19.13 -3.10
C ALA A 182 15.28 20.34 -2.35
N GLU A 183 14.11 20.84 -2.76
CA GLU A 183 13.33 21.84 -2.06
C GLU A 183 12.10 21.18 -1.44
N ALA A 184 11.92 21.32 -0.11
CA ALA A 184 10.67 20.96 0.56
C ALA A 184 9.71 22.16 0.52
N TYR A 185 8.47 21.93 0.10
CA TYR A 185 7.45 22.96 0.07
C TYR A 185 6.07 22.42 0.47
N THR A 186 5.14 23.32 0.71
CA THR A 186 3.73 22.98 0.95
C THR A 186 2.97 23.09 -0.36
N LEU A 187 2.47 21.96 -0.89
CA LEU A 187 1.67 21.93 -2.10
C LEU A 187 0.43 22.84 -1.96
N CYS A 188 -0.31 22.64 -0.86
CA CYS A 188 -1.46 23.45 -0.46
C CYS A 188 -1.80 23.21 1.03
N LYS A 189 -2.84 23.89 1.52
CA LYS A 189 -3.55 23.48 2.73
C LYS A 189 -4.77 22.66 2.35
N SER A 190 -5.00 21.56 3.06
CA SER A 190 -6.20 20.73 2.92
C SER A 190 -7.45 21.44 3.46
N LYS A 191 -8.62 20.81 3.34
CA LYS A 191 -9.88 21.35 3.90
C LYS A 191 -9.84 21.47 5.43
N ASP A 192 -9.17 20.55 6.11
CA ASP A 192 -9.02 20.57 7.57
C ASP A 192 -7.82 21.45 8.02
N GLY A 193 -7.14 22.11 7.06
CA GLY A 193 -6.05 23.06 7.33
C GLY A 193 -4.66 22.44 7.41
N HIS A 194 -4.51 21.14 7.18
CA HIS A 194 -3.22 20.47 7.17
C HIS A 194 -2.37 20.95 5.98
N LYS A 195 -1.07 21.14 6.21
CA LYS A 195 -0.11 21.37 5.12
C LYS A 195 0.15 20.06 4.39
N VAL A 196 0.01 20.05 3.06
CA VAL A 196 0.34 18.90 2.21
C VAL A 196 1.81 18.98 1.83
N PRO A 197 2.69 18.11 2.39
CA PRO A 197 4.12 18.19 2.14
C PRO A 197 4.49 17.69 0.74
N ALA A 198 5.42 18.38 0.09
CA ALA A 198 5.92 18.02 -1.22
C ALA A 198 7.43 18.28 -1.33
N LEU A 199 8.08 17.60 -2.27
CA LEU A 199 9.47 17.79 -2.67
C LEU A 199 9.54 18.21 -4.13
N ARG A 200 10.55 19.04 -4.43
CA ARG A 200 10.88 19.42 -5.78
C ARG A 200 12.40 19.39 -6.00
N TRP A 201 12.81 18.87 -7.15
CA TRP A 201 14.15 19.03 -7.72
C TRP A 201 14.01 19.76 -9.04
N GLU A 202 14.84 20.77 -9.25
CA GLU A 202 14.93 21.48 -10.52
C GLU A 202 16.29 21.22 -11.17
N PRO A 203 16.32 20.91 -12.47
CA PRO A 203 17.56 20.60 -13.17
C PRO A 203 18.42 21.87 -13.37
N GLU A 204 19.72 21.72 -13.34
CA GLU A 204 20.67 22.82 -13.54
C GLU A 204 20.64 23.41 -14.97
N GLY A 205 20.17 22.65 -15.96
CA GLY A 205 20.16 23.01 -17.39
C GLY A 205 19.02 23.91 -17.85
N GLY A 206 18.14 24.39 -16.96
CA GLY A 206 17.02 25.28 -17.32
C GLY A 206 15.86 24.57 -18.06
N LYS A 207 15.17 25.31 -18.98
CA LYS A 207 13.98 24.85 -19.71
C LYS A 207 14.25 23.64 -20.62
N CYS A 208 13.19 22.91 -20.97
CA CYS A 208 13.18 21.76 -21.89
C CYS A 208 13.83 20.46 -21.39
N GLN A 209 13.99 20.32 -20.07
CA GLN A 209 14.34 19.04 -19.44
C GLN A 209 13.06 18.20 -19.19
N PRO A 210 13.19 16.86 -19.03
CA PRO A 210 12.05 16.04 -18.69
C PRO A 210 11.41 16.49 -17.37
N ALA A 211 10.08 16.66 -17.34
CA ALA A 211 9.33 16.93 -16.12
C ALA A 211 8.58 15.70 -15.65
N ILE A 212 8.67 15.41 -14.36
CA ILE A 212 8.13 14.20 -13.72
C ILE A 212 7.29 14.62 -12.51
N TRP A 213 6.05 14.15 -12.49
CA TRP A 213 5.16 14.28 -11.33
C TRP A 213 4.83 12.91 -10.75
N ILE A 214 5.09 12.72 -9.47
CA ILE A 214 4.76 11.49 -8.74
C ILE A 214 3.97 11.87 -7.50
N GLN A 215 2.83 11.24 -7.33
CA GLN A 215 2.00 11.42 -6.14
C GLN A 215 1.55 10.07 -5.59
N ALA A 216 1.20 10.02 -4.31
CA ALA A 216 0.71 8.83 -3.65
C ALA A 216 -0.52 9.15 -2.79
N ARG A 217 -1.29 8.10 -2.47
CA ARG A 217 -2.25 8.17 -1.40
C ARG A 217 -3.44 9.10 -1.67
N GLN A 218 -3.99 9.10 -2.89
CA GLN A 218 -5.28 9.73 -3.18
C GLN A 218 -6.46 9.03 -2.44
N HIS A 219 -6.23 7.80 -1.99
CA HIS A 219 -7.13 7.10 -1.06
C HIS A 219 -6.37 6.82 0.23
N ALA A 220 -6.88 7.32 1.35
CA ALA A 220 -6.15 7.35 2.61
C ALA A 220 -5.79 5.98 3.20
N TRP A 221 -6.52 4.90 2.92
CA TRP A 221 -6.22 3.55 3.39
C TRP A 221 -5.00 2.91 2.72
N GLU A 222 -4.54 3.41 1.57
CA GLU A 222 -3.53 2.80 0.71
C GLU A 222 -2.09 3.07 1.18
N ALA A 223 -1.75 2.78 2.45
CA ALA A 223 -0.48 3.13 3.09
C ALA A 223 0.76 2.61 2.36
N GLY A 224 0.67 1.46 1.70
CA GLY A 224 1.78 0.87 0.95
C GLY A 224 2.28 1.78 -0.18
N SER A 225 1.39 2.55 -0.82
CA SER A 225 1.77 3.49 -1.88
C SER A 225 2.72 4.60 -1.39
N SER A 226 2.50 5.12 -0.16
CA SER A 226 3.40 6.09 0.45
C SER A 226 4.75 5.48 0.85
N TRP A 227 4.79 4.20 1.22
CA TRP A 227 6.06 3.50 1.47
C TRP A 227 6.87 3.28 0.20
N VAL A 228 6.22 2.99 -0.94
CA VAL A 228 6.86 2.97 -2.27
C VAL A 228 7.39 4.36 -2.62
N CYS A 229 6.58 5.40 -2.44
CA CYS A 229 6.99 6.79 -2.62
C CYS A 229 8.22 7.14 -1.78
N LYS A 230 8.23 6.75 -0.49
CA LYS A 230 9.38 6.95 0.41
C LYS A 230 10.64 6.26 -0.11
N GLY A 231 10.55 5.02 -0.58
CA GLY A 231 11.70 4.30 -1.14
C GLY A 231 12.29 4.97 -2.36
N LEU A 232 11.45 5.52 -3.24
CA LEU A 232 11.86 6.34 -4.38
C LEU A 232 12.56 7.63 -3.92
N VAL A 233 12.00 8.34 -2.95
CA VAL A 233 12.55 9.59 -2.39
C VAL A 233 13.89 9.34 -1.70
N ASP A 234 14.00 8.30 -0.86
CA ASP A 234 15.26 7.93 -0.19
C ASP A 234 16.34 7.57 -1.22
N TRP A 235 15.98 6.89 -2.30
CA TRP A 235 16.91 6.58 -3.39
C TRP A 235 17.32 7.85 -4.14
N LEU A 236 16.38 8.73 -4.49
CA LEU A 236 16.71 10.04 -5.13
C LEU A 236 17.66 10.87 -4.27
N ALA A 237 17.57 10.77 -2.95
CA ALA A 237 18.44 11.49 -2.02
C ALA A 237 19.76 10.76 -1.72
N SER A 238 20.00 9.59 -2.31
CA SER A 238 21.23 8.81 -2.08
C SER A 238 22.38 9.21 -2.99
N GLU A 239 23.56 8.64 -2.73
CA GLU A 239 24.77 8.77 -3.57
C GLU A 239 24.75 7.85 -4.81
N ASP A 240 23.64 7.16 -5.10
CA ASP A 240 23.51 6.32 -6.30
C ASP A 240 23.70 7.18 -7.56
N PRO A 241 24.62 6.81 -8.48
CA PRO A 241 24.92 7.60 -9.69
C PRO A 241 23.68 7.80 -10.58
N GLU A 242 22.76 6.83 -10.66
CA GLU A 242 21.54 6.95 -11.45
C GLU A 242 20.53 7.91 -10.75
N ALA A 243 20.49 7.93 -9.42
CA ALA A 243 19.70 8.91 -8.68
C ALA A 243 20.24 10.31 -8.88
N HIS A 244 21.57 10.50 -8.79
CA HIS A 244 22.23 11.76 -9.09
C HIS A 244 21.90 12.23 -10.52
N ARG A 245 22.05 11.33 -11.50
CA ARG A 245 21.75 11.64 -12.91
C ARG A 245 20.28 12.06 -13.10
N LEU A 246 19.33 11.40 -12.41
CA LEU A 246 17.91 11.76 -12.52
C LEU A 246 17.63 13.13 -11.93
N ARG A 247 18.06 13.40 -10.69
CA ARG A 247 17.75 14.67 -10.00
C ARG A 247 18.44 15.89 -10.59
N THR A 248 19.55 15.72 -11.33
CA THR A 248 20.28 16.82 -11.98
C THR A 248 19.81 17.11 -13.42
N ASN A 249 19.07 16.17 -14.04
CA ASN A 249 18.64 16.30 -15.44
C ASN A 249 17.12 16.25 -15.64
N ALA A 250 16.32 16.24 -14.58
CA ALA A 250 14.87 16.27 -14.68
C ALA A 250 14.27 17.20 -13.62
N SER A 251 13.20 17.92 -13.98
CA SER A 251 12.34 18.57 -12.99
C SER A 251 11.43 17.51 -12.35
N ILE A 252 11.53 17.32 -11.04
CA ILE A 252 10.82 16.25 -10.34
C ILE A 252 9.99 16.85 -9.22
N THR A 253 8.70 16.56 -9.21
CA THR A 253 7.81 16.87 -8.09
C THR A 253 7.25 15.58 -7.47
N ILE A 254 7.31 15.48 -6.14
CA ILE A 254 6.82 14.31 -5.41
C ILE A 254 5.90 14.74 -4.27
N VAL A 255 4.70 14.14 -4.19
CA VAL A 255 3.71 14.34 -3.14
C VAL A 255 3.44 13.00 -2.44
N PRO A 256 4.00 12.76 -1.23
CA PRO A 256 3.88 11.46 -0.54
C PRO A 256 2.48 11.08 -0.07
N ILE A 257 1.61 12.06 0.19
CA ILE A 257 0.21 11.88 0.61
C ILE A 257 -0.63 12.98 -0.03
N MET A 258 -1.63 12.59 -0.81
CA MET A 258 -2.64 13.52 -1.35
C MET A 258 -3.81 13.72 -0.36
N ASP A 259 -4.41 12.65 0.15
CA ASP A 259 -5.56 12.71 1.06
C ASP A 259 -5.09 12.76 2.53
N VAL A 260 -4.48 13.88 2.92
CA VAL A 260 -3.92 14.06 4.27
C VAL A 260 -5.00 14.06 5.36
N ASP A 261 -6.19 14.61 5.07
CA ASP A 261 -7.27 14.75 6.05
C ASP A 261 -7.83 13.39 6.48
N ASN A 262 -8.10 12.49 5.53
CA ASN A 262 -8.57 11.16 5.87
C ASN A 262 -7.45 10.28 6.46
N VAL A 263 -6.18 10.50 6.10
CA VAL A 263 -5.03 9.83 6.74
C VAL A 263 -4.97 10.18 8.22
N GLU A 264 -5.07 11.45 8.57
CA GLU A 264 -5.04 11.91 9.97
C GLU A 264 -6.26 11.45 10.78
N ARG A 265 -7.42 11.33 10.12
CA ARG A 265 -8.67 10.84 10.75
C ARG A 265 -8.74 9.33 10.93
N GLY A 266 -7.86 8.55 10.29
CA GLY A 266 -8.01 7.09 10.22
C GLY A 266 -9.18 6.63 9.34
N ALA A 267 -9.59 7.43 8.34
CA ALA A 267 -10.66 7.09 7.40
C ALA A 267 -10.11 6.49 6.11
N GLY A 268 -10.94 5.80 5.34
CA GLY A 268 -10.50 5.10 4.12
C GLY A 268 -10.28 6.01 2.91
N GLY A 269 -11.04 7.09 2.76
CA GLY A 269 -10.94 8.05 1.66
C GLY A 269 -11.54 7.59 0.32
N LYS A 270 -11.46 6.32 -0.03
CA LYS A 270 -12.01 5.76 -1.28
C LYS A 270 -13.52 5.84 -1.31
N ASN A 271 -14.09 6.37 -2.39
CA ASN A 271 -15.53 6.60 -2.55
C ASN A 271 -16.14 7.52 -1.47
N GLN A 272 -15.38 8.46 -0.92
CA GLN A 272 -15.94 9.50 -0.05
C GLN A 272 -16.94 10.38 -0.81
N ILE A 273 -17.85 11.03 -0.07
CA ILE A 273 -18.91 11.87 -0.64
C ILE A 273 -18.46 13.34 -0.63
N PRO A 274 -18.70 14.09 -1.74
CA PRO A 274 -19.46 13.71 -2.96
C PRO A 274 -18.63 12.82 -3.92
N HIS A 275 -17.32 12.81 -3.84
CA HIS A 275 -16.38 11.92 -4.55
C HIS A 275 -14.98 11.99 -3.93
N ASP A 276 -14.18 10.95 -4.15
CA ASP A 276 -12.81 10.90 -3.68
C ASP A 276 -11.85 11.71 -4.57
N HIS A 277 -10.60 11.92 -4.10
CA HIS A 277 -9.57 12.67 -4.79
C HIS A 277 -9.34 12.17 -6.23
N ASN A 278 -9.35 10.84 -6.45
CA ASN A 278 -9.14 10.26 -7.78
C ASN A 278 -10.40 10.23 -8.66
N ARG A 279 -11.46 10.96 -8.27
CA ARG A 279 -12.66 11.28 -9.06
C ARG A 279 -12.90 12.79 -9.16
N ASP A 280 -11.93 13.59 -8.72
CA ASP A 280 -12.03 15.04 -8.63
C ASP A 280 -11.23 15.79 -9.72
N TRP A 281 -10.51 15.08 -10.59
CA TRP A 281 -9.68 15.66 -11.65
C TRP A 281 -10.54 16.19 -12.82
N GLY A 282 -11.32 17.23 -12.55
CA GLY A 282 -12.17 17.96 -13.51
C GLY A 282 -11.77 19.42 -13.59
N ASP A 283 -12.63 20.23 -14.22
CA ASP A 283 -12.37 21.67 -14.41
C ASP A 283 -12.54 22.48 -13.11
N SER A 284 -13.30 21.95 -12.15
CA SER A 284 -13.57 22.60 -10.86
C SER A 284 -13.39 21.57 -9.74
N PRO A 285 -12.17 21.21 -9.36
CA PRO A 285 -11.94 20.28 -8.28
C PRO A 285 -12.35 20.86 -6.93
N ILE A 286 -12.96 20.03 -6.10
CA ILE A 286 -13.38 20.39 -4.74
C ILE A 286 -12.31 20.11 -3.67
N HIS A 287 -11.32 19.26 -3.99
CA HIS A 287 -10.18 18.97 -3.11
C HIS A 287 -9.03 19.93 -3.44
N PRO A 288 -8.57 20.74 -2.46
CA PRO A 288 -7.47 21.69 -2.67
C PRO A 288 -6.20 21.02 -3.20
N GLU A 289 -5.94 19.79 -2.78
CA GLU A 289 -4.80 18.98 -3.20
C GLU A 289 -4.85 18.68 -4.71
N VAL A 290 -6.01 18.32 -5.22
CA VAL A 290 -6.21 18.06 -6.65
C VAL A 290 -6.06 19.36 -7.46
N ALA A 291 -6.67 20.46 -7.00
CA ALA A 291 -6.53 21.76 -7.64
C ALA A 291 -5.07 22.23 -7.73
N ALA A 292 -4.32 22.06 -6.63
CA ALA A 292 -2.90 22.43 -6.57
C ALA A 292 -2.04 21.52 -7.46
N ALA A 293 -2.31 20.20 -7.46
CA ALA A 293 -1.61 19.26 -8.34
C ALA A 293 -1.85 19.58 -9.83
N GLN A 294 -3.11 19.85 -10.22
CA GLN A 294 -3.41 20.28 -11.59
C GLN A 294 -2.66 21.53 -12.00
N LYS A 295 -2.60 22.53 -11.11
CA LYS A 295 -1.85 23.77 -11.34
C LYS A 295 -0.35 23.48 -11.52
N GLY A 296 0.25 22.69 -10.62
CA GLY A 296 1.67 22.33 -10.67
C GLY A 296 2.04 21.56 -11.94
N ILE A 297 1.19 20.60 -12.35
CA ILE A 297 1.39 19.80 -13.56
C ILE A 297 1.34 20.69 -14.81
N ARG A 298 0.40 21.65 -14.92
CA ARG A 298 0.36 22.60 -16.04
C ARG A 298 1.60 23.46 -16.08
N GLN A 299 2.07 23.97 -14.95
CA GLN A 299 3.30 24.77 -14.87
C GLN A 299 4.53 23.97 -15.31
N LEU A 300 4.61 22.68 -14.96
CA LEU A 300 5.68 21.81 -15.42
C LEU A 300 5.62 21.56 -16.93
N ASP A 301 4.43 21.39 -17.50
CA ASP A 301 4.24 21.19 -18.94
C ASP A 301 4.53 22.47 -19.76
N GLU A 302 4.28 23.65 -19.19
CA GLU A 302 4.62 24.96 -19.80
C GLU A 302 6.14 25.27 -19.77
N ASN A 303 6.83 24.87 -18.71
CA ASN A 303 8.24 25.21 -18.49
C ASN A 303 9.22 24.13 -18.99
N HIS A 304 8.77 22.88 -19.08
CA HIS A 304 9.59 21.73 -19.40
C HIS A 304 8.89 20.83 -20.44
N THR A 305 9.52 19.71 -20.80
CA THR A 305 8.85 18.63 -21.56
C THR A 305 8.22 17.67 -20.57
N PHE A 306 6.91 17.76 -20.36
CA PHE A 306 6.23 16.88 -19.42
C PHE A 306 6.32 15.41 -19.90
N ALA A 307 7.06 14.60 -19.14
CA ALA A 307 7.44 13.24 -19.55
C ALA A 307 6.68 12.15 -18.82
N LEU A 308 6.45 12.32 -17.52
CA LEU A 308 5.89 11.25 -16.69
C LEU A 308 4.95 11.78 -15.61
N PHE A 309 3.78 11.17 -15.51
CA PHE A 309 2.88 11.23 -14.36
C PHE A 309 2.71 9.83 -13.77
N LEU A 310 3.02 9.66 -12.49
CA LEU A 310 2.74 8.44 -11.73
C LEU A 310 1.88 8.74 -10.51
N ASP A 311 0.80 7.98 -10.40
CA ASP A 311 -0.13 7.98 -9.27
C ASP A 311 -0.03 6.64 -8.55
N LEU A 312 0.52 6.65 -7.33
CA LEU A 312 0.82 5.43 -6.58
C LEU A 312 -0.36 5.05 -5.69
N HIS A 313 -0.85 3.83 -5.86
CA HIS A 313 -2.03 3.25 -5.22
C HIS A 313 -1.78 1.85 -4.67
N ASN A 314 -2.79 1.31 -3.96
CA ASN A 314 -2.89 -0.10 -3.62
C ASN A 314 -4.20 -0.67 -4.18
N PRO A 315 -4.17 -1.86 -4.84
CA PRO A 315 -5.30 -2.43 -5.55
C PRO A 315 -6.28 -3.18 -4.64
N GLY A 316 -7.19 -3.94 -5.22
CA GLY A 316 -8.02 -4.91 -4.51
C GLY A 316 -7.22 -6.08 -3.92
N PRO A 317 -7.76 -6.78 -2.91
CA PRO A 317 -7.04 -7.85 -2.18
C PRO A 317 -6.70 -9.07 -3.06
N GLY A 318 -7.34 -9.21 -4.22
CA GLY A 318 -7.08 -10.28 -5.20
C GLY A 318 -5.79 -10.10 -6.01
N ASP A 319 -5.30 -8.87 -6.12
CA ASP A 319 -4.15 -8.52 -6.94
C ASP A 319 -2.83 -8.78 -6.18
N LYS A 320 -2.16 -9.88 -6.48
CA LYS A 320 -0.97 -10.35 -5.74
C LYS A 320 0.34 -9.87 -6.31
N LYS A 321 0.34 -9.21 -7.48
CA LYS A 321 1.51 -8.57 -8.08
C LYS A 321 1.14 -7.14 -8.49
N PRO A 322 2.03 -6.16 -8.28
CA PRO A 322 1.84 -4.81 -8.78
C PRO A 322 1.62 -4.77 -10.29
N PHE A 323 0.81 -3.82 -10.74
CA PHE A 323 0.49 -3.62 -12.16
C PHE A 323 0.14 -2.15 -12.43
N PHE A 324 0.02 -1.78 -13.71
CA PHE A 324 -0.39 -0.44 -14.09
C PHE A 324 -1.84 -0.39 -14.60
N PHE A 325 -2.55 0.66 -14.21
CA PHE A 325 -3.67 1.17 -14.98
C PHE A 325 -3.21 2.24 -15.97
N GLY A 326 -3.67 2.13 -17.22
CA GLY A 326 -3.47 3.11 -18.31
C GLY A 326 -4.76 3.79 -18.74
N SER A 327 -4.61 4.82 -19.57
CA SER A 327 -5.71 5.56 -20.19
C SER A 327 -6.30 4.80 -21.39
N PRO A 328 -7.53 5.11 -21.84
CA PRO A 328 -8.09 4.58 -23.07
C PRO A 328 -7.26 4.92 -24.32
N ALA A 329 -7.41 4.10 -25.37
CA ALA A 329 -6.61 4.21 -26.57
C ALA A 329 -6.79 5.52 -27.36
N ASP A 330 -7.95 6.16 -27.26
CA ASP A 330 -8.25 7.49 -27.82
C ASP A 330 -7.43 8.63 -27.21
N HIS A 331 -6.76 8.40 -26.09
CA HIS A 331 -5.79 9.31 -25.49
C HIS A 331 -4.34 9.05 -25.93
N PHE A 332 -4.10 8.11 -26.84
CA PHE A 332 -2.76 7.73 -27.27
C PHE A 332 -2.38 8.35 -28.63
N THR A 333 -1.31 9.14 -28.61
CA THR A 333 -0.52 9.44 -29.81
C THR A 333 0.48 8.30 -30.08
N PRO A 334 1.01 8.16 -31.29
CA PRO A 334 2.10 7.23 -31.58
C PRO A 334 3.31 7.42 -30.65
N GLU A 335 3.66 8.68 -30.36
CA GLU A 335 4.75 9.05 -29.47
C GLU A 335 4.50 8.60 -28.02
N ARG A 336 3.33 8.88 -27.46
CA ARG A 336 2.96 8.43 -26.12
C ARG A 336 3.02 6.92 -26.00
N ARG A 337 2.54 6.21 -27.02
CA ARG A 337 2.59 4.75 -27.05
C ARG A 337 4.03 4.22 -27.03
N ALA A 338 4.92 4.81 -27.83
CA ALA A 338 6.32 4.44 -27.86
C ALA A 338 7.02 4.71 -26.51
N ASN A 339 6.77 5.88 -25.91
CA ASN A 339 7.32 6.25 -24.61
C ASN A 339 6.81 5.34 -23.50
N GLN A 340 5.50 5.04 -23.48
CA GLN A 340 4.92 4.14 -22.50
C GLN A 340 5.47 2.72 -22.61
N ASN A 341 5.60 2.17 -23.83
CA ASN A 341 6.15 0.83 -24.03
C ASN A 341 7.60 0.76 -23.52
N ARG A 342 8.43 1.77 -23.82
CA ARG A 342 9.80 1.85 -23.30
C ARG A 342 9.83 1.92 -21.76
N PHE A 343 8.95 2.69 -21.15
CA PHE A 343 8.85 2.77 -19.70
C PHE A 343 8.43 1.44 -19.08
N LEU A 344 7.44 0.76 -19.68
CA LEU A 344 6.98 -0.55 -19.19
C LEU A 344 8.05 -1.64 -19.31
N GLU A 345 8.83 -1.64 -20.40
CA GLU A 345 9.98 -2.53 -20.54
C GLU A 345 11.01 -2.31 -19.41
N ARG A 346 11.32 -1.06 -19.09
CA ARG A 346 12.20 -0.72 -17.96
C ARG A 346 11.60 -1.17 -16.63
N CYS A 347 10.32 -0.93 -16.41
CA CYS A 347 9.62 -1.43 -15.22
C CYS A 347 9.67 -2.97 -15.16
N GLN A 348 9.46 -3.68 -16.26
CA GLN A 348 9.59 -5.14 -16.29
C GLN A 348 10.98 -5.58 -15.83
N ASN A 349 12.04 -4.95 -16.31
CA ASN A 349 13.42 -5.33 -15.99
C ASN A 349 13.78 -5.05 -14.52
N HIS A 350 13.32 -3.96 -13.93
CA HIS A 350 13.66 -3.56 -12.56
C HIS A 350 12.69 -4.09 -11.50
N LEU A 351 11.38 -4.09 -11.78
CA LEU A 351 10.37 -4.42 -10.77
C LEU A 351 10.10 -5.93 -10.65
N SER A 352 10.33 -6.71 -11.71
CA SER A 352 10.04 -8.15 -11.67
C SER A 352 10.96 -8.94 -10.74
N VAL A 353 12.13 -8.41 -10.44
CA VAL A 353 13.12 -9.04 -9.56
C VAL A 353 12.91 -8.68 -8.07
N GLU A 354 12.07 -7.67 -7.80
CA GLU A 354 11.70 -7.27 -6.45
C GLU A 354 10.77 -8.30 -5.78
N PRO A 355 10.75 -8.40 -4.45
CA PRO A 355 9.94 -9.39 -3.73
C PRO A 355 8.43 -9.33 -4.04
N LEU A 356 7.91 -8.13 -4.34
CA LEU A 356 6.50 -7.95 -4.75
C LEU A 356 6.24 -8.45 -6.18
N GLY A 357 7.28 -8.63 -7.00
CA GLY A 357 7.17 -8.97 -8.41
C GLY A 357 6.54 -7.86 -9.23
N PHE A 358 6.16 -8.16 -10.47
CA PHE A 358 5.47 -7.23 -11.36
C PHE A 358 4.60 -7.98 -12.37
N ASN A 359 3.43 -7.44 -12.68
CA ASN A 359 2.59 -7.88 -13.79
C ASN A 359 2.68 -6.83 -14.91
N PRO A 360 3.29 -7.15 -16.05
CA PRO A 360 3.54 -6.17 -17.13
C PRO A 360 2.26 -5.77 -17.88
N GLY A 361 1.14 -6.47 -17.68
CA GLY A 361 -0.13 -6.12 -18.31
C GLY A 361 -0.67 -4.79 -17.81
N ILE A 362 -1.19 -3.97 -18.73
CA ILE A 362 -1.90 -2.73 -18.42
C ILE A 362 -3.39 -2.98 -18.41
N ARG A 363 -4.07 -2.53 -17.37
CA ARG A 363 -5.53 -2.46 -17.30
C ARG A 363 -5.99 -1.06 -17.69
N ILE A 364 -7.06 -0.95 -18.46
CA ILE A 364 -7.55 0.34 -18.98
C ILE A 364 -8.71 0.85 -18.12
N THR A 365 -8.65 2.14 -17.75
CA THR A 365 -9.74 2.82 -17.04
C THR A 365 -10.49 3.76 -17.99
N GLY A 366 -11.42 3.19 -18.73
CA GLY A 366 -12.32 3.92 -19.66
C GLY A 366 -13.75 4.01 -19.14
N ALA A 367 -14.70 4.26 -20.07
CA ALA A 367 -16.12 4.40 -19.79
C ALA A 367 -16.75 3.15 -19.13
N SER A 368 -16.26 1.95 -19.47
CA SER A 368 -16.70 0.69 -18.87
C SER A 368 -16.17 0.47 -17.44
N TYR A 369 -15.13 1.18 -17.04
CA TYR A 369 -14.55 1.08 -15.71
C TYR A 369 -15.31 1.90 -14.67
N HIS A 370 -15.65 3.17 -15.00
CA HIS A 370 -16.34 4.08 -14.07
C HIS A 370 -17.00 5.24 -14.81
N PRO A 371 -18.20 5.71 -14.42
CA PRO A 371 -18.86 6.86 -15.06
C PRO A 371 -18.00 8.13 -15.07
N LEU A 372 -17.26 8.40 -14.00
CA LEU A 372 -16.36 9.55 -13.87
C LEU A 372 -14.92 9.23 -14.35
N TRP A 373 -14.73 8.30 -15.29
CA TRP A 373 -13.41 7.88 -15.74
C TRP A 373 -12.52 9.03 -16.26
N ARG A 374 -13.15 10.05 -16.85
CA ARG A 374 -12.42 11.25 -17.30
C ARG A 374 -11.87 12.10 -16.17
N ARG A 375 -12.41 11.94 -14.94
CA ARG A 375 -11.95 12.61 -13.72
C ARG A 375 -10.96 11.74 -12.88
N ILE A 376 -10.44 10.68 -13.46
CA ILE A 376 -9.31 9.94 -12.89
C ILE A 376 -8.03 10.71 -13.22
N SER A 377 -7.12 10.87 -12.26
CA SER A 377 -5.87 11.64 -12.34
C SER A 377 -5.12 11.46 -13.65
N LYS A 378 -4.66 10.25 -13.95
CA LYS A 378 -3.90 9.95 -15.18
C LYS A 378 -4.68 10.22 -16.48
N ASN A 379 -5.99 10.05 -16.47
CA ASN A 379 -6.82 10.33 -17.65
C ASN A 379 -6.99 11.84 -17.88
N TRP A 380 -7.04 12.62 -16.81
CA TRP A 380 -7.00 14.07 -16.89
C TRP A 380 -5.64 14.55 -17.40
N VAL A 381 -4.53 14.07 -16.79
CA VAL A 381 -3.18 14.42 -17.19
C VAL A 381 -2.92 14.09 -18.66
N ALA A 382 -3.33 12.90 -19.12
CA ALA A 382 -3.20 12.48 -20.50
C ALA A 382 -3.84 13.44 -21.53
N ARG A 383 -4.90 14.18 -21.13
CA ARG A 383 -5.61 15.14 -21.99
C ARG A 383 -5.12 16.59 -21.86
N ASN A 384 -4.38 16.88 -20.80
CA ASN A 384 -4.02 18.24 -20.43
C ASN A 384 -2.49 18.47 -20.41
N THR A 385 -1.67 17.53 -20.89
CA THR A 385 -0.21 17.64 -20.99
C THR A 385 0.29 17.20 -22.35
N ALA A 386 1.57 17.38 -22.59
CA ALA A 386 2.25 17.05 -23.85
C ALA A 386 1.87 15.67 -24.41
N PRO A 387 1.69 15.55 -25.74
CA PRO A 387 1.20 14.33 -26.38
C PRO A 387 2.13 13.12 -26.20
N GLY A 388 3.41 13.32 -25.89
CA GLY A 388 4.40 12.27 -25.62
C GLY A 388 4.44 11.81 -24.16
N SER A 389 3.73 12.45 -23.23
CA SER A 389 3.76 12.14 -21.80
C SER A 389 3.24 10.75 -21.47
N VAL A 390 3.89 10.05 -20.52
CA VAL A 390 3.44 8.77 -19.97
C VAL A 390 2.62 9.01 -18.70
N ASN A 391 1.39 8.47 -18.64
CA ASN A 391 0.44 8.76 -17.57
C ASN A 391 -0.18 7.48 -17.04
N LEU A 392 0.26 7.04 -15.86
CA LEU A 392 -0.07 5.74 -15.32
C LEU A 392 -0.45 5.81 -13.83
N THR A 393 -1.29 4.88 -13.40
CA THR A 393 -1.47 4.56 -11.98
C THR A 393 -0.75 3.26 -11.68
N LEU A 394 0.15 3.25 -10.72
CA LEU A 394 0.78 2.04 -10.21
C LEU A 394 -0.03 1.51 -9.02
N GLU A 395 -0.53 0.30 -9.16
CA GLU A 395 -1.25 -0.43 -8.14
C GLU A 395 -0.30 -1.42 -7.45
N THR A 396 0.17 -1.09 -6.25
CA THR A 396 1.12 -1.92 -5.50
C THR A 396 0.41 -2.90 -4.58
N SER A 397 0.64 -4.19 -4.73
CA SER A 397 -0.01 -5.26 -3.94
C SER A 397 0.23 -5.09 -2.44
N TRP A 398 -0.82 -5.31 -1.64
CA TRP A 398 -0.77 -5.13 -0.19
C TRP A 398 -1.09 -6.40 0.62
N ASP A 399 -1.80 -7.36 0.03
CA ASP A 399 -2.24 -8.59 0.70
C ASP A 399 -1.33 -9.78 0.34
N THR A 400 -0.02 -9.63 0.58
CA THR A 400 1.01 -10.65 0.29
C THR A 400 2.01 -10.77 1.44
N PRO A 401 2.79 -11.87 1.53
CA PRO A 401 3.87 -11.99 2.50
C PRO A 401 4.96 -10.92 2.36
N HIS A 402 5.05 -10.29 1.19
CA HIS A 402 6.04 -9.27 0.87
C HIS A 402 5.53 -7.83 1.05
N SER A 403 4.28 -7.66 1.51
CA SER A 403 3.65 -6.33 1.67
C SER A 403 4.04 -5.68 2.99
N HIS A 404 5.34 -5.38 3.17
CA HIS A 404 5.94 -4.76 4.35
C HIS A 404 6.84 -3.58 3.97
N GLN A 405 7.19 -2.75 4.94
CA GLN A 405 7.94 -1.50 4.74
C GLN A 405 9.18 -1.67 3.84
N GLY A 406 10.04 -2.65 4.14
CA GLY A 406 11.30 -2.86 3.42
C GLY A 406 11.07 -3.20 1.94
N ALA A 407 10.10 -4.09 1.63
CA ALA A 407 9.81 -4.46 0.25
C ALA A 407 9.16 -3.30 -0.54
N TYR A 408 8.28 -2.51 0.08
CA TYR A 408 7.75 -1.31 -0.57
C TYR A 408 8.84 -0.29 -0.88
N GLN A 409 9.79 -0.06 0.05
CA GLN A 409 10.89 0.87 -0.17
C GLN A 409 11.86 0.36 -1.25
N SER A 410 12.19 -0.93 -1.26
CA SER A 410 12.97 -1.56 -2.33
C SER A 410 12.29 -1.36 -3.70
N TYR A 411 10.98 -1.60 -3.76
CA TYR A 411 10.19 -1.40 -4.95
C TYR A 411 10.21 0.05 -5.44
N GLY A 412 10.16 1.02 -4.54
CA GLY A 412 10.29 2.44 -4.86
C GLY A 412 11.65 2.80 -5.46
N ARG A 413 12.75 2.23 -4.93
CA ARG A 413 14.10 2.36 -5.50
C ARG A 413 14.14 1.83 -6.94
N ALA A 414 13.66 0.60 -7.15
CA ALA A 414 13.64 -0.04 -8.47
C ALA A 414 12.79 0.75 -9.48
N LEU A 415 11.69 1.36 -9.03
CA LEU A 415 10.88 2.27 -9.83
C LEU A 415 11.70 3.51 -10.26
N GLY A 416 12.49 4.09 -9.37
CA GLY A 416 13.39 5.21 -9.68
C GLY A 416 14.40 4.87 -10.77
N GLN A 417 15.02 3.70 -10.69
CA GLN A 417 15.95 3.20 -11.71
C GLN A 417 15.26 3.00 -13.07
N ALA A 418 14.03 2.47 -13.07
CA ALA A 418 13.23 2.34 -14.29
C ALA A 418 12.91 3.71 -14.93
N ILE A 419 12.58 4.72 -14.12
CA ILE A 419 12.34 6.10 -14.57
C ILE A 419 13.59 6.67 -15.22
N THR A 420 14.75 6.59 -14.56
CA THR A 420 16.02 7.12 -15.09
C THR A 420 16.35 6.52 -16.46
N GLY A 421 16.26 5.18 -16.58
CA GLY A 421 16.55 4.48 -17.82
C GLY A 421 15.55 4.75 -18.96
N SER A 422 14.38 5.32 -18.64
CA SER A 422 13.31 5.59 -19.63
C SER A 422 13.36 6.99 -20.20
N PHE A 423 13.69 8.00 -19.40
CA PHE A 423 13.51 9.40 -19.75
C PHE A 423 14.83 10.17 -19.90
N LEU A 424 15.95 9.61 -19.44
CA LEU A 424 17.26 10.19 -19.67
C LEU A 424 18.05 9.37 -20.71
N LYS A 425 18.62 10.06 -21.71
CA LYS A 425 19.54 9.45 -22.68
C LYS A 425 20.83 9.02 -21.95
N LYS A 426 21.38 7.86 -22.35
CA LYS A 426 22.69 7.42 -21.86
C LYS A 426 23.79 8.40 -22.26
#